data_2a5a7a96d8c027d6229d2f4f25f57e00
#
_entry.id   2a5a7a96d8c027d6229d2f4f25f57e00
#
_cell.length_a   1.000
_cell.length_b   1.000
_cell.length_c   1.000
_cell.angle_alpha   90.00
_cell.angle_beta   90.00
_cell.angle_gamma   90.00
#
_symmetry.space_group_name_H-M   'P 1'
#
loop_
_entity.id
_entity.type
_entity.pdbx_description
1 polymer ?
#
loop_
_entity_poly.entity_id
_entity_poly.type
_entity_poly.pdbx_seq_one_letter_code
_entity_poly.pdbx_strand_id
1 'polypeptide(L)'
;MREFSAEYLETTRVGMWADSREALADLDLSARERVLDVGCGTGELTRVLREESSAEVVGLDADRSLLESVDPPRLQGDALSLPVADDSFDLVVCQALLVNLPDPAAAVAEFARVSTDLVAAIEPNNAAVSVTSSADPEARLARRARELYLQGISTDATLGADAAGVFESAGLTDVTTARYDHERRIEPPYSEHAVEAARRKASGEGLEADRETMLAGDATPEEVDDLREAWRAMGRDVIAQMQADEYHRREVVPFFVTVCSVPE
;
A
#
# COMPACT_ATOMS: atom_id res chain seq x y z
N MET A 1 12.80 -1.76 7.50
CA MET A 1 11.86 -1.50 6.37
C MET A 1 11.61 -2.82 5.66
N ARG A 2 10.34 -3.11 5.26
CA ARG A 2 10.03 -4.29 4.47
C ARG A 2 10.50 -4.08 3.03
N GLU A 3 11.07 -5.11 2.40
CA GLU A 3 11.45 -5.09 0.99
C GLU A 3 10.30 -5.62 0.15
N PHE A 4 9.99 -4.96 -0.96
CA PHE A 4 8.93 -5.35 -1.88
C PHE A 4 9.52 -5.54 -3.28
N SER A 5 9.11 -6.60 -3.97
CA SER A 5 9.47 -6.76 -5.38
C SER A 5 8.62 -5.83 -6.27
N ALA A 6 9.15 -5.44 -7.43
CA ALA A 6 8.42 -4.67 -8.42
C ALA A 6 7.10 -5.37 -8.81
N GLU A 7 7.12 -6.69 -9.03
CA GLU A 7 5.95 -7.51 -9.33
C GLU A 7 4.87 -7.42 -8.25
N TYR A 8 5.26 -7.45 -6.96
CA TYR A 8 4.32 -7.29 -5.85
C TYR A 8 3.66 -5.90 -5.87
N LEU A 9 4.44 -4.85 -6.07
CA LEU A 9 3.94 -3.46 -6.12
C LEU A 9 2.99 -3.26 -7.30
N GLU A 10 3.37 -3.69 -8.48
CA GLU A 10 2.53 -3.62 -9.68
C GLU A 10 1.21 -4.34 -9.45
N THR A 11 1.26 -5.57 -8.95
CA THR A 11 0.08 -6.40 -8.70
C THR A 11 -0.89 -5.81 -7.67
N THR A 12 -0.36 -5.26 -6.59
CA THR A 12 -1.21 -4.75 -5.50
C THR A 12 -1.81 -3.39 -5.79
N ARG A 13 -1.25 -2.63 -6.75
CA ARG A 13 -1.66 -1.27 -7.10
C ARG A 13 -2.39 -1.16 -8.44
N VAL A 14 -2.44 -2.24 -9.23
CA VAL A 14 -3.17 -2.26 -10.51
C VAL A 14 -4.60 -1.76 -10.32
N GLY A 15 -4.98 -0.77 -11.12
CA GLY A 15 -6.33 -0.20 -11.15
C GLY A 15 -6.68 0.71 -9.97
N MET A 16 -5.81 0.88 -8.99
CA MET A 16 -6.11 1.71 -7.81
C MET A 16 -6.53 3.13 -8.19
N TRP A 17 -5.85 3.72 -9.16
CA TRP A 17 -6.10 5.10 -9.60
C TRP A 17 -7.03 5.20 -10.82
N ALA A 18 -7.52 4.09 -11.36
CA ALA A 18 -8.45 4.11 -12.49
C ALA A 18 -9.81 4.71 -12.11
N ASP A 19 -10.30 4.36 -10.90
CA ASP A 19 -11.62 4.74 -10.40
C ASP A 19 -11.57 5.59 -9.12
N SER A 20 -10.38 6.01 -8.66
CA SER A 20 -10.20 6.70 -7.36
C SER A 20 -9.45 8.03 -7.47
N ARG A 21 -9.36 8.64 -8.65
CA ARG A 21 -8.65 9.92 -8.84
C ARG A 21 -9.24 11.07 -8.04
N GLU A 22 -10.53 11.03 -7.75
CA GLU A 22 -11.18 11.99 -6.85
C GLU A 22 -10.59 12.00 -5.42
N ALA A 23 -9.95 10.89 -5.02
CA ALA A 23 -9.23 10.82 -3.77
C ALA A 23 -8.03 11.78 -3.67
N LEU A 24 -7.55 12.29 -4.80
CA LEU A 24 -6.45 13.25 -4.88
C LEU A 24 -6.94 14.72 -4.90
N ALA A 25 -8.26 14.96 -4.82
CA ALA A 25 -8.82 16.31 -4.94
C ALA A 25 -8.27 17.27 -3.88
N ASP A 26 -8.08 16.80 -2.64
CA ASP A 26 -7.59 17.62 -1.53
C ASP A 26 -6.09 17.97 -1.65
N LEU A 27 -5.36 17.37 -2.62
CA LEU A 27 -3.97 17.72 -2.92
C LEU A 27 -3.85 19.01 -3.75
N ASP A 28 -4.97 19.51 -4.29
CA ASP A 28 -5.05 20.69 -5.17
C ASP A 28 -3.96 20.68 -6.27
N LEU A 29 -3.88 19.56 -7.00
CA LEU A 29 -2.82 19.28 -7.97
C LEU A 29 -2.71 20.35 -9.07
N SER A 30 -3.81 21.03 -9.36
CA SER A 30 -3.83 22.10 -10.37
C SER A 30 -3.04 23.35 -9.98
N ALA A 31 -2.85 23.59 -8.68
CA ALA A 31 -2.11 24.70 -8.11
C ALA A 31 -0.65 24.38 -7.80
N ARG A 32 -0.22 23.10 -7.94
CA ARG A 32 1.14 22.68 -7.62
C ARG A 32 2.13 23.03 -8.72
N GLU A 33 3.36 23.39 -8.28
CA GLU A 33 4.50 23.66 -9.18
C GLU A 33 5.57 22.58 -9.06
N ARG A 34 5.83 22.08 -7.82
CA ARG A 34 6.85 21.06 -7.52
C ARG A 34 6.37 20.05 -6.50
N VAL A 35 6.22 18.81 -6.92
CA VAL A 35 5.70 17.70 -6.12
C VAL A 35 6.79 16.65 -5.89
N LEU A 36 6.94 16.21 -4.64
CA LEU A 36 7.78 15.07 -4.27
C LEU A 36 6.91 13.87 -3.88
N ASP A 37 7.03 12.76 -4.61
CA ASP A 37 6.43 11.47 -4.28
C ASP A 37 7.47 10.60 -3.57
N VAL A 38 7.34 10.45 -2.24
CA VAL A 38 8.31 9.77 -1.38
C VAL A 38 7.92 8.30 -1.20
N GLY A 39 8.88 7.39 -1.42
CA GLY A 39 8.63 5.95 -1.46
C GLY A 39 7.83 5.57 -2.69
N CYS A 40 8.16 6.15 -3.83
CA CYS A 40 7.38 6.04 -5.07
C CYS A 40 7.35 4.61 -5.65
N GLY A 41 8.23 3.72 -5.21
CA GLY A 41 8.34 2.36 -5.71
C GLY A 41 8.55 2.32 -7.22
N THR A 42 7.65 1.65 -7.94
CA THR A 42 7.64 1.57 -9.42
C THR A 42 6.97 2.77 -10.09
N GLY A 43 6.57 3.81 -9.33
CA GLY A 43 6.08 5.09 -9.86
C GLY A 43 4.60 5.14 -10.23
N GLU A 44 3.76 4.28 -9.64
CA GLU A 44 2.33 4.28 -9.93
C GLU A 44 1.66 5.61 -9.57
N LEU A 45 1.87 6.10 -8.32
CA LEU A 45 1.37 7.41 -7.91
C LEU A 45 2.09 8.53 -8.67
N THR A 46 3.42 8.46 -8.84
CA THR A 46 4.19 9.46 -9.60
C THR A 46 3.60 9.71 -10.98
N ARG A 47 3.21 8.64 -11.69
CA ARG A 47 2.60 8.75 -13.02
C ARG A 47 1.25 9.48 -12.95
N VAL A 48 0.41 9.12 -12.00
CA VAL A 48 -0.90 9.76 -11.82
C VAL A 48 -0.78 11.24 -11.47
N LEU A 49 0.14 11.59 -10.57
CA LEU A 49 0.42 12.99 -10.23
C LEU A 49 0.86 13.81 -11.45
N ARG A 50 1.66 13.22 -12.35
CA ARG A 50 2.08 13.84 -13.62
C ARG A 50 0.94 13.97 -14.62
N GLU A 51 -0.01 13.04 -14.62
CA GLU A 51 -1.19 13.12 -15.49
C GLU A 51 -2.19 14.19 -15.02
N GLU A 52 -2.33 14.38 -13.70
CA GLU A 52 -3.33 15.26 -13.09
C GLU A 52 -2.81 16.69 -12.81
N SER A 53 -1.50 16.95 -12.97
CA SER A 53 -0.91 18.26 -12.73
C SER A 53 0.03 18.69 -13.86
N SER A 54 0.33 19.99 -13.90
CA SER A 54 1.43 20.53 -14.71
C SER A 54 2.74 20.70 -13.93
N ALA A 55 2.77 20.23 -12.68
CA ALA A 55 3.91 20.33 -11.78
C ALA A 55 5.12 19.50 -12.24
N GLU A 56 6.31 19.89 -11.80
CA GLU A 56 7.47 19.01 -11.82
C GLU A 56 7.33 17.96 -10.72
N VAL A 57 7.00 16.73 -11.08
CA VAL A 57 6.84 15.63 -10.13
C VAL A 57 8.10 14.78 -10.07
N VAL A 58 8.75 14.75 -8.90
CA VAL A 58 9.95 13.96 -8.62
C VAL A 58 9.56 12.72 -7.83
N GLY A 59 9.87 11.52 -8.35
CA GLY A 59 9.74 10.27 -7.59
C GLY A 59 11.01 10.02 -6.78
N LEU A 60 10.87 9.67 -5.50
CA LEU A 60 11.97 9.30 -4.62
C LEU A 60 11.73 7.93 -3.99
N ASP A 61 12.74 7.06 -4.03
CA ASP A 61 12.71 5.77 -3.34
C ASP A 61 14.12 5.40 -2.84
N ALA A 62 14.18 4.61 -1.79
CA ALA A 62 15.45 4.09 -1.27
C ALA A 62 15.99 2.96 -2.16
N ASP A 63 15.10 2.18 -2.78
CA ASP A 63 15.47 1.07 -3.65
C ASP A 63 15.71 1.55 -5.09
N ARG A 64 16.98 1.53 -5.48
CA ARG A 64 17.40 1.91 -6.83
C ARG A 64 16.78 1.03 -7.91
N SER A 65 16.54 -0.24 -7.63
CA SER A 65 16.02 -1.17 -8.64
C SER A 65 14.56 -0.83 -9.00
N LEU A 66 13.75 -0.39 -8.03
CA LEU A 66 12.39 0.08 -8.26
C LEU A 66 12.37 1.37 -9.09
N LEU A 67 13.31 2.28 -8.81
CA LEU A 67 13.44 3.52 -9.57
C LEU A 67 13.76 3.33 -11.05
N GLU A 68 14.29 2.18 -11.47
CA GLU A 68 14.52 1.90 -12.89
C GLU A 68 13.25 1.92 -13.72
N SER A 69 12.10 1.64 -13.10
CA SER A 69 10.76 1.69 -13.71
C SER A 69 10.14 3.09 -13.72
N VAL A 70 10.72 4.06 -12.99
CA VAL A 70 10.19 5.43 -12.89
C VAL A 70 10.85 6.33 -13.90
N ASP A 71 10.07 7.02 -14.74
CA ASP A 71 10.59 8.04 -15.65
C ASP A 71 11.21 9.21 -14.86
N PRO A 72 12.29 9.84 -15.37
CA PRO A 72 12.84 11.06 -14.76
C PRO A 72 11.84 12.24 -14.76
N PRO A 73 11.90 13.17 -13.77
CA PRO A 73 12.90 13.22 -12.69
C PRO A 73 12.63 12.20 -11.57
N ARG A 74 13.70 11.57 -11.12
CA ARG A 74 13.68 10.60 -10.02
C ARG A 74 14.94 10.70 -9.17
N LEU A 75 14.86 10.39 -7.90
CA LEU A 75 15.93 10.54 -6.93
C LEU A 75 16.03 9.32 -6.02
N GLN A 76 17.22 8.83 -5.75
CA GLN A 76 17.42 7.81 -4.72
C GLN A 76 17.63 8.49 -3.37
N GLY A 77 16.86 8.10 -2.34
CA GLY A 77 16.96 8.67 -1.01
C GLY A 77 16.18 7.90 0.05
N ASP A 78 16.54 8.16 1.30
CA ASP A 78 15.84 7.64 2.48
C ASP A 78 14.77 8.63 2.92
N ALA A 79 13.55 8.15 3.16
CA ALA A 79 12.43 8.96 3.64
C ALA A 79 12.68 9.58 5.03
N LEU A 80 13.57 8.96 5.82
CA LEU A 80 13.97 9.45 7.15
C LEU A 80 15.08 10.51 7.09
N SER A 81 15.67 10.77 5.92
CA SER A 81 16.71 11.76 5.69
C SER A 81 16.73 12.14 4.20
N LEU A 82 15.79 12.99 3.80
CA LEU A 82 15.58 13.35 2.39
C LEU A 82 16.78 14.16 1.85
N PRO A 83 17.39 13.74 0.72
CA PRO A 83 18.58 14.37 0.16
C PRO A 83 18.24 15.62 -0.66
N VAL A 84 17.34 16.45 -0.17
CA VAL A 84 16.88 17.70 -0.78
C VAL A 84 16.90 18.83 0.24
N ALA A 85 17.02 20.08 -0.22
CA ALA A 85 17.03 21.25 0.66
C ALA A 85 15.64 21.49 1.29
N ASP A 86 15.63 22.27 2.37
CA ASP A 86 14.41 22.75 2.99
C ASP A 86 13.59 23.54 1.95
N ASP A 87 12.27 23.58 2.11
CA ASP A 87 11.34 24.39 1.32
C ASP A 87 11.48 24.19 -0.20
N SER A 88 11.74 22.95 -0.63
CA SER A 88 12.02 22.65 -2.06
C SER A 88 10.80 22.25 -2.86
N PHE A 89 9.69 21.89 -2.23
CA PHE A 89 8.47 21.40 -2.85
C PHE A 89 7.24 22.08 -2.26
N ASP A 90 6.18 22.28 -3.04
CA ASP A 90 4.91 22.80 -2.54
C ASP A 90 3.92 21.70 -2.18
N LEU A 91 4.23 20.44 -2.55
CA LEU A 91 3.53 19.24 -2.09
C LEU A 91 4.53 18.09 -1.89
N VAL A 92 4.50 17.49 -0.73
CA VAL A 92 5.20 16.23 -0.44
C VAL A 92 4.15 15.17 -0.15
N VAL A 93 4.15 14.07 -0.91
CA VAL A 93 3.16 13.01 -0.78
C VAL A 93 3.83 11.64 -0.73
N CYS A 94 3.22 10.70 -0.01
CA CYS A 94 3.61 9.29 -0.04
C CYS A 94 2.39 8.37 -0.13
N GLN A 95 2.61 7.14 -0.62
CA GLN A 95 1.58 6.13 -0.69
C GLN A 95 2.07 4.80 -0.12
N ALA A 96 1.36 4.28 0.89
CA ALA A 96 1.67 3.02 1.57
C ALA A 96 3.15 2.94 1.98
N LEU A 97 3.71 4.06 2.46
CA LEU A 97 5.08 4.19 2.92
C LEU A 97 5.14 4.18 4.45
N LEU A 98 4.37 5.04 5.13
CA LEU A 98 4.43 5.21 6.59
C LEU A 98 4.13 3.89 7.32
N VAL A 99 3.20 3.09 6.81
CA VAL A 99 2.90 1.73 7.33
C VAL A 99 4.10 0.77 7.28
N ASN A 100 5.15 1.10 6.54
CA ASN A 100 6.35 0.28 6.35
C ASN A 100 7.58 0.83 7.08
N LEU A 101 7.47 2.02 7.69
CA LEU A 101 8.57 2.66 8.40
C LEU A 101 8.55 2.31 9.89
N PRO A 102 9.72 2.13 10.52
CA PRO A 102 9.81 1.93 11.96
C PRO A 102 9.53 3.22 12.74
N ASP A 103 9.73 4.38 12.13
CA ASP A 103 9.50 5.72 12.69
C ASP A 103 8.80 6.60 11.64
N PRO A 104 7.47 6.51 11.52
CA PRO A 104 6.73 7.36 10.59
C PRO A 104 6.78 8.84 10.99
N ALA A 105 6.94 9.16 12.27
CA ALA A 105 7.03 10.56 12.73
C ALA A 105 8.31 11.25 12.23
N ALA A 106 9.43 10.55 12.21
CA ALA A 106 10.68 11.07 11.64
C ALA A 106 10.54 11.35 10.13
N ALA A 107 9.86 10.47 9.39
CA ALA A 107 9.60 10.69 7.97
C ALA A 107 8.70 11.92 7.75
N VAL A 108 7.62 12.06 8.53
CA VAL A 108 6.72 13.22 8.43
C VAL A 108 7.44 14.52 8.79
N ALA A 109 8.36 14.53 9.75
CA ALA A 109 9.20 15.69 10.05
C ALA A 109 10.10 16.08 8.86
N GLU A 110 10.66 15.11 8.15
CA GLU A 110 11.41 15.38 6.91
C GLU A 110 10.50 15.88 5.77
N PHE A 111 9.28 15.35 5.65
CA PHE A 111 8.30 15.86 4.67
C PHE A 111 7.95 17.32 4.95
N ALA A 112 7.69 17.66 6.23
CA ALA A 112 7.44 19.04 6.66
C ALA A 112 8.63 19.95 6.39
N ARG A 113 9.88 19.49 6.63
CA ARG A 113 11.08 20.28 6.36
C ARG A 113 11.24 20.67 4.89
N VAL A 114 10.90 19.78 3.99
CA VAL A 114 11.13 20.00 2.55
C VAL A 114 9.93 20.58 1.82
N SER A 115 8.77 20.68 2.49
CA SER A 115 7.53 21.23 1.92
C SER A 115 7.32 22.69 2.35
N THR A 116 6.81 23.52 1.43
CA THR A 116 6.42 24.90 1.70
C THR A 116 4.92 25.08 1.93
N ASP A 117 4.09 24.07 1.63
CA ASP A 117 2.63 24.21 1.71
C ASP A 117 1.97 22.92 2.23
N LEU A 118 1.85 21.88 1.41
CA LEU A 118 1.12 20.67 1.79
C LEU A 118 2.02 19.45 1.99
N VAL A 119 1.64 18.64 2.98
CA VAL A 119 2.11 17.26 3.16
C VAL A 119 0.92 16.32 3.13
N ALA A 120 1.04 15.20 2.43
CA ALA A 120 -0.03 14.21 2.31
C ALA A 120 0.49 12.78 2.46
N ALA A 121 -0.35 11.88 2.99
CA ALA A 121 -0.12 10.45 2.99
C ALA A 121 -1.37 9.68 2.59
N ILE A 122 -1.17 8.62 1.81
CA ILE A 122 -2.21 7.73 1.33
C ILE A 122 -1.92 6.35 1.91
N GLU A 123 -2.49 6.06 3.10
CA GLU A 123 -2.09 4.90 3.88
C GLU A 123 -3.23 3.88 4.03
N PRO A 124 -2.96 2.57 3.85
CA PRO A 124 -3.96 1.54 4.04
C PRO A 124 -4.18 1.22 5.52
N ASN A 125 -5.39 0.76 5.85
CA ASN A 125 -5.62 0.01 7.07
C ASN A 125 -5.74 -1.48 6.72
N ASN A 126 -4.64 -2.23 6.84
CA ASN A 126 -4.61 -3.64 6.46
C ASN A 126 -5.43 -4.54 7.40
N ALA A 127 -5.76 -4.12 8.62
CA ALA A 127 -6.65 -4.87 9.50
C ALA A 127 -8.11 -4.83 9.02
N ALA A 128 -8.50 -3.75 8.34
CA ALA A 128 -9.87 -3.51 7.89
C ALA A 128 -10.14 -4.04 6.46
N VAL A 129 -9.18 -4.74 5.84
CA VAL A 129 -9.38 -5.36 4.52
C VAL A 129 -10.46 -6.42 4.60
N SER A 130 -11.43 -6.37 3.71
CA SER A 130 -12.51 -7.35 3.61
C SER A 130 -12.39 -8.18 2.33
N VAL A 131 -12.77 -9.45 2.42
CA VAL A 131 -12.80 -10.39 1.31
C VAL A 131 -14.16 -11.04 1.26
N THR A 132 -14.77 -11.11 0.07
CA THR A 132 -15.89 -11.99 -0.25
C THR A 132 -15.49 -12.91 -1.39
N SER A 133 -15.96 -14.16 -1.36
CA SER A 133 -15.57 -15.18 -2.32
C SER A 133 -16.67 -16.20 -2.51
N SER A 134 -16.75 -16.79 -3.71
CA SER A 134 -17.56 -17.99 -3.99
C SER A 134 -16.98 -19.25 -3.35
N ALA A 135 -15.66 -19.29 -3.06
CA ALA A 135 -15.03 -20.34 -2.28
C ALA A 135 -15.27 -20.07 -0.78
N ASP A 136 -16.23 -20.76 -0.19
CA ASP A 136 -16.78 -20.52 1.17
C ASP A 136 -15.74 -20.24 2.27
N PRO A 137 -14.64 -21.00 2.44
CA PRO A 137 -13.68 -20.75 3.52
C PRO A 137 -12.72 -19.58 3.25
N GLU A 138 -12.64 -19.03 2.01
CA GLU A 138 -11.59 -18.09 1.63
C GLU A 138 -11.59 -16.81 2.47
N ALA A 139 -12.75 -16.20 2.67
CA ALA A 139 -12.87 -14.96 3.44
C ALA A 139 -12.36 -15.13 4.89
N ARG A 140 -12.74 -16.24 5.52
CA ARG A 140 -12.33 -16.57 6.91
C ARG A 140 -10.83 -16.86 6.99
N LEU A 141 -10.32 -17.65 6.05
CA LEU A 141 -8.89 -18.01 6.00
C LEU A 141 -8.02 -16.78 5.68
N ALA A 142 -8.43 -15.92 4.75
CA ALA A 142 -7.72 -14.70 4.41
C ALA A 142 -7.65 -13.74 5.61
N ARG A 143 -8.75 -13.61 6.36
CA ARG A 143 -8.77 -12.81 7.59
C ARG A 143 -7.79 -13.38 8.63
N ARG A 144 -7.84 -14.72 8.91
CA ARG A 144 -6.95 -15.34 9.88
C ARG A 144 -5.48 -15.22 9.51
N ALA A 145 -5.13 -15.44 8.23
CA ALA A 145 -3.77 -15.27 7.73
C ALA A 145 -3.26 -13.85 7.96
N ARG A 146 -4.10 -12.85 7.66
CA ARG A 146 -3.78 -11.43 7.85
C ARG A 146 -3.60 -11.09 9.33
N GLU A 147 -4.50 -11.55 10.21
CA GLU A 147 -4.39 -11.34 11.65
C GLU A 147 -3.05 -11.86 12.19
N LEU A 148 -2.67 -13.08 11.85
CA LEU A 148 -1.40 -13.67 12.30
C LEU A 148 -0.18 -12.92 11.73
N TYR A 149 -0.25 -12.52 10.46
CA TYR A 149 0.82 -11.74 9.84
C TYR A 149 0.99 -10.37 10.51
N LEU A 150 -0.11 -9.65 10.74
CA LEU A 150 -0.08 -8.33 11.37
C LEU A 150 0.45 -8.36 12.81
N GLN A 151 0.23 -9.45 13.54
CA GLN A 151 0.78 -9.63 14.89
C GLN A 151 2.30 -9.81 14.90
N GLY A 152 2.88 -10.30 13.82
CA GLY A 152 4.31 -10.61 13.74
C GLY A 152 5.15 -9.52 13.07
N ILE A 153 4.57 -8.51 12.43
CA ILE A 153 5.33 -7.41 11.84
C ILE A 153 5.70 -6.35 12.88
N SER A 154 6.82 -5.68 12.66
CA SER A 154 7.37 -4.67 13.56
C SER A 154 6.93 -3.23 13.24
N THR A 155 6.17 -3.02 12.17
CA THR A 155 5.67 -1.72 11.73
C THR A 155 4.15 -1.66 11.87
N ASP A 156 3.58 -0.46 11.95
CA ASP A 156 2.13 -0.31 12.02
C ASP A 156 1.48 -0.35 10.63
N ALA A 157 1.24 -1.57 10.13
CA ALA A 157 0.54 -1.76 8.86
C ALA A 157 -0.97 -1.45 8.92
N THR A 158 -1.46 -0.97 10.07
CA THR A 158 -2.87 -0.59 10.27
C THR A 158 -3.07 0.90 10.37
N LEU A 159 -2.02 1.69 10.21
CA LEU A 159 -1.97 3.15 10.41
C LEU A 159 -3.20 3.87 9.85
N GLY A 160 -3.50 3.71 8.56
CA GLY A 160 -4.73 4.23 7.95
C GLY A 160 -5.08 5.65 8.41
N ALA A 161 -6.24 5.82 9.05
CA ALA A 161 -6.71 7.11 9.56
C ALA A 161 -5.84 7.68 10.70
N ASP A 162 -5.11 6.83 11.43
CA ASP A 162 -4.27 7.25 12.55
C ASP A 162 -3.02 8.03 12.09
N ALA A 163 -2.75 8.06 10.78
CA ALA A 163 -1.77 8.95 10.16
C ALA A 163 -2.00 10.43 10.53
N ALA A 164 -3.25 10.85 10.74
CA ALA A 164 -3.58 12.19 11.21
C ALA A 164 -2.87 12.54 12.54
N GLY A 165 -2.87 11.62 13.50
CA GLY A 165 -2.19 11.83 14.79
C GLY A 165 -0.66 11.93 14.66
N VAL A 166 -0.07 11.25 13.66
CA VAL A 166 1.37 11.38 13.35
C VAL A 166 1.66 12.79 12.82
N PHE A 167 0.82 13.30 11.94
CA PHE A 167 0.95 14.64 11.35
C PHE A 167 0.78 15.75 12.39
N GLU A 168 -0.27 15.66 13.22
CA GLU A 168 -0.50 16.59 14.34
C GLU A 168 0.68 16.60 15.31
N SER A 169 1.25 15.43 15.62
CA SER A 169 2.41 15.28 16.50
C SER A 169 3.69 15.89 15.93
N ALA A 170 3.80 15.97 14.60
CA ALA A 170 4.89 16.65 13.89
C ALA A 170 4.68 18.17 13.78
N GLY A 171 3.58 18.72 14.32
CA GLY A 171 3.27 20.15 14.33
C GLY A 171 2.60 20.67 13.07
N LEU A 172 2.14 19.78 12.18
CA LEU A 172 1.37 20.15 10.99
C LEU A 172 -0.05 20.55 11.38
N THR A 173 -0.67 21.43 10.58
CA THR A 173 -1.98 22.04 10.86
C THR A 173 -3.02 21.69 9.79
N ASP A 174 -4.26 22.03 10.05
CA ASP A 174 -5.39 21.83 9.12
C ASP A 174 -5.51 20.38 8.61
N VAL A 175 -5.22 19.42 9.51
CA VAL A 175 -5.21 17.99 9.18
C VAL A 175 -6.60 17.51 8.83
N THR A 176 -6.77 17.01 7.63
CA THR A 176 -7.99 16.37 7.14
C THR A 176 -7.71 14.94 6.72
N THR A 177 -8.68 14.06 6.90
CA THR A 177 -8.56 12.65 6.48
C THR A 177 -9.85 12.19 5.83
N ALA A 178 -9.73 11.63 4.63
CA ALA A 178 -10.83 11.01 3.89
C ALA A 178 -10.53 9.54 3.60
N ARG A 179 -11.57 8.69 3.64
CA ARG A 179 -11.45 7.27 3.34
C ARG A 179 -11.84 6.99 1.90
N TYR A 180 -11.03 6.18 1.23
CA TYR A 180 -11.28 5.64 -0.10
C TYR A 180 -11.04 4.13 -0.12
N ASP A 181 -11.97 3.40 -0.71
CA ASP A 181 -11.92 1.94 -0.77
C ASP A 181 -11.37 1.50 -2.12
N HIS A 182 -10.17 0.89 -2.11
CA HIS A 182 -9.63 0.22 -3.30
C HIS A 182 -10.23 -1.17 -3.43
N GLU A 183 -10.97 -1.41 -4.50
CA GLU A 183 -11.64 -2.66 -4.77
C GLU A 183 -10.92 -3.46 -5.87
N ARG A 184 -10.61 -4.72 -5.57
CA ARG A 184 -10.07 -5.68 -6.53
C ARG A 184 -11.04 -6.82 -6.75
N ARG A 185 -11.35 -7.09 -8.01
CA ARG A 185 -12.25 -8.18 -8.41
C ARG A 185 -11.50 -9.24 -9.20
N ILE A 186 -11.90 -10.48 -8.98
CA ILE A 186 -11.53 -11.63 -9.82
C ILE A 186 -12.82 -12.28 -10.25
N GLU A 187 -13.05 -12.30 -11.54
CA GLU A 187 -14.25 -12.88 -12.18
C GLU A 187 -13.89 -13.32 -13.60
N PRO A 188 -14.66 -14.22 -14.23
CA PRO A 188 -14.41 -14.63 -15.60
C PRO A 188 -14.57 -13.47 -16.62
N PRO A 189 -13.72 -13.39 -17.65
CA PRO A 189 -12.57 -14.25 -17.94
C PRO A 189 -11.37 -13.91 -17.05
N TYR A 190 -10.71 -14.94 -16.51
CA TYR A 190 -9.60 -14.75 -15.57
C TYR A 190 -8.32 -14.33 -16.29
N SER A 191 -7.63 -13.36 -15.73
CA SER A 191 -6.28 -12.99 -16.17
C SER A 191 -5.24 -14.08 -15.81
N GLU A 192 -4.13 -14.11 -16.51
CA GLU A 192 -2.99 -15.01 -16.19
C GLU A 192 -2.55 -14.83 -14.72
N HIS A 193 -2.52 -13.58 -14.25
CA HIS A 193 -2.20 -13.27 -12.87
C HIS A 193 -3.19 -13.89 -11.86
N ALA A 194 -4.50 -13.84 -12.14
CA ALA A 194 -5.52 -14.45 -11.29
C ALA A 194 -5.36 -15.98 -11.23
N VAL A 195 -5.02 -16.61 -12.37
CA VAL A 195 -4.74 -18.06 -12.43
C VAL A 195 -3.50 -18.41 -11.61
N GLU A 196 -2.43 -17.63 -11.70
CA GLU A 196 -1.21 -17.87 -10.94
C GLU A 196 -1.43 -17.65 -9.44
N ALA A 197 -2.18 -16.63 -9.06
CA ALA A 197 -2.59 -16.42 -7.67
C ALA A 197 -3.38 -17.62 -7.10
N ALA A 198 -4.25 -18.24 -7.90
CA ALA A 198 -4.96 -19.46 -7.50
C ALA A 198 -4.01 -20.66 -7.32
N ARG A 199 -3.00 -20.81 -8.19
CA ARG A 199 -1.95 -21.86 -8.04
C ARG A 199 -1.14 -21.66 -6.77
N ARG A 200 -0.73 -20.43 -6.46
CA ARG A 200 -0.02 -20.09 -5.21
C ARG A 200 -0.87 -20.35 -3.96
N LYS A 201 -2.19 -20.16 -4.03
CA LYS A 201 -3.09 -20.59 -2.94
C LYS A 201 -3.06 -22.12 -2.78
N ALA A 202 -3.21 -22.87 -3.87
CA ALA A 202 -3.23 -24.33 -3.84
C ALA A 202 -1.90 -24.96 -3.42
N SER A 203 -0.76 -24.32 -3.66
CA SER A 203 0.56 -24.74 -3.15
C SER A 203 0.77 -24.37 -1.69
N GLY A 204 0.13 -23.30 -1.20
CA GLY A 204 0.37 -22.72 0.12
C GLY A 204 1.70 -21.97 0.23
N GLU A 205 2.29 -21.60 -0.89
CA GLU A 205 3.60 -20.94 -0.96
C GLU A 205 3.59 -19.58 -0.28
N GLY A 206 2.51 -18.77 -0.46
CA GLY A 206 2.40 -17.47 0.20
C GLY A 206 2.44 -17.57 1.72
N LEU A 207 1.68 -18.50 2.31
CA LEU A 207 1.71 -18.71 3.77
C LEU A 207 3.04 -19.26 4.28
N GLU A 208 3.75 -20.05 3.45
CA GLU A 208 5.09 -20.50 3.80
C GLU A 208 6.10 -19.35 3.81
N ALA A 209 6.01 -18.44 2.85
CA ALA A 209 6.85 -17.24 2.82
C ALA A 209 6.60 -16.32 4.03
N ASP A 210 5.35 -16.24 4.50
CA ASP A 210 4.96 -15.42 5.64
C ASP A 210 5.15 -16.11 6.99
N ARG A 211 5.57 -17.40 7.00
CA ARG A 211 5.64 -18.25 8.20
C ARG A 211 6.46 -17.62 9.33
N GLU A 212 7.68 -17.18 9.03
CA GLU A 212 8.57 -16.61 10.04
C GLU A 212 7.96 -15.34 10.66
N THR A 213 7.32 -14.52 9.86
CA THR A 213 6.62 -13.31 10.32
C THR A 213 5.47 -13.69 11.26
N MET A 214 4.62 -14.67 10.90
CA MET A 214 3.51 -15.10 11.73
C MET A 214 4.00 -15.65 13.07
N LEU A 215 5.11 -16.43 13.07
CA LEU A 215 5.71 -17.01 14.27
C LEU A 215 6.46 -15.98 15.14
N ALA A 216 6.81 -14.82 14.60
CA ALA A 216 7.36 -13.72 15.39
C ALA A 216 6.30 -13.00 16.25
N GLY A 217 5.00 -13.20 15.95
CA GLY A 217 3.88 -12.80 16.78
C GLY A 217 3.46 -13.90 17.75
N ASP A 218 2.16 -14.01 17.99
CA ASP A 218 1.59 -14.96 18.96
C ASP A 218 1.23 -16.34 18.34
N ALA A 219 1.46 -16.54 17.03
CA ALA A 219 1.10 -17.78 16.34
C ALA A 219 1.98 -18.95 16.75
N THR A 220 1.37 -20.12 16.94
CA THR A 220 2.11 -21.38 17.14
C THR A 220 2.43 -22.04 15.80
N PRO A 221 3.49 -22.87 15.72
CA PRO A 221 3.78 -23.64 14.50
C PRO A 221 2.59 -24.50 14.04
N GLU A 222 1.84 -25.09 14.98
CA GLU A 222 0.66 -25.91 14.69
C GLU A 222 -0.46 -25.09 14.06
N GLU A 223 -0.73 -23.90 14.59
CA GLU A 223 -1.75 -22.98 13.99
C GLU A 223 -1.39 -22.57 12.57
N VAL A 224 -0.12 -22.28 12.29
CA VAL A 224 0.33 -21.91 10.94
C VAL A 224 0.25 -23.11 9.99
N ASP A 225 0.59 -24.30 10.45
CA ASP A 225 0.51 -25.53 9.66
C ASP A 225 -0.95 -25.88 9.32
N ASP A 226 -1.86 -25.81 10.30
CA ASP A 226 -3.31 -26.01 10.11
C ASP A 226 -3.90 -25.00 9.15
N LEU A 227 -3.55 -23.73 9.31
CA LEU A 227 -3.98 -22.66 8.41
C LEU A 227 -3.50 -22.93 6.97
N ARG A 228 -2.25 -23.35 6.81
CA ARG A 228 -1.66 -23.65 5.50
C ARG A 228 -2.33 -24.86 4.85
N GLU A 229 -2.66 -25.91 5.60
CA GLU A 229 -3.39 -27.07 5.09
C GLU A 229 -4.79 -26.66 4.59
N ALA A 230 -5.54 -25.91 5.41
CA ALA A 230 -6.85 -25.38 5.04
C ALA A 230 -6.78 -24.46 3.82
N TRP A 231 -5.74 -23.61 3.75
CA TRP A 231 -5.48 -22.72 2.63
C TRP A 231 -5.25 -23.47 1.32
N ARG A 232 -4.44 -24.53 1.36
CA ARG A 232 -4.19 -25.39 0.19
C ARG A 232 -5.45 -26.13 -0.28
N ALA A 233 -6.28 -26.57 0.66
CA ALA A 233 -7.56 -27.22 0.32
C ALA A 233 -8.49 -26.22 -0.37
N MET A 234 -8.65 -25.02 0.19
CA MET A 234 -9.41 -23.91 -0.41
C MET A 234 -8.85 -23.52 -1.78
N GLY A 235 -7.52 -23.43 -1.94
CA GLY A 235 -6.90 -23.08 -3.22
C GLY A 235 -7.20 -24.09 -4.33
N ARG A 236 -7.32 -25.38 -4.01
CA ARG A 236 -7.77 -26.40 -4.99
C ARG A 236 -9.22 -26.21 -5.39
N ASP A 237 -10.10 -25.82 -4.45
CA ASP A 237 -11.49 -25.48 -4.74
C ASP A 237 -11.59 -24.24 -5.64
N VAL A 238 -10.80 -23.19 -5.35
CA VAL A 238 -10.69 -22.01 -6.21
C VAL A 238 -10.31 -22.40 -7.64
N ILE A 239 -9.31 -23.27 -7.83
CA ILE A 239 -8.92 -23.74 -9.18
C ILE A 239 -10.07 -24.48 -9.86
N ALA A 240 -10.78 -25.35 -9.14
CA ALA A 240 -11.91 -26.09 -9.70
C ALA A 240 -13.04 -25.16 -10.13
N GLN A 241 -13.38 -24.15 -9.31
CA GLN A 241 -14.38 -23.13 -9.66
C GLN A 241 -13.92 -22.26 -10.84
N MET A 242 -12.62 -21.90 -10.94
CA MET A 242 -12.10 -21.16 -12.10
C MET A 242 -12.21 -21.97 -13.39
N GLN A 243 -12.00 -23.29 -13.34
CA GLN A 243 -12.18 -24.17 -14.51
C GLN A 243 -13.63 -24.27 -14.97
N ALA A 244 -14.58 -24.02 -14.07
CA ALA A 244 -16.02 -24.00 -14.35
C ALA A 244 -16.56 -22.58 -14.65
N ASP A 245 -15.70 -21.54 -14.66
CA ASP A 245 -16.08 -20.12 -14.75
C ASP A 245 -17.03 -19.65 -13.64
N GLU A 246 -16.91 -20.25 -12.44
CA GLU A 246 -17.76 -19.99 -11.27
C GLU A 246 -17.06 -19.22 -10.14
N TYR A 247 -15.73 -19.01 -10.22
CA TYR A 247 -15.00 -18.33 -9.17
C TYR A 247 -15.18 -16.82 -9.25
N HIS A 248 -15.65 -16.24 -8.13
CA HIS A 248 -15.77 -14.81 -7.94
C HIS A 248 -15.10 -14.41 -6.63
N ARG A 249 -14.26 -13.38 -6.65
CA ARG A 249 -13.65 -12.82 -5.47
C ARG A 249 -13.67 -11.30 -5.55
N ARG A 250 -14.04 -10.69 -4.44
CA ARG A 250 -13.94 -9.24 -4.23
C ARG A 250 -13.13 -8.98 -2.97
N GLU A 251 -12.12 -8.12 -3.09
CA GLU A 251 -11.34 -7.63 -1.96
C GLU A 251 -11.43 -6.12 -1.92
N VAL A 252 -11.68 -5.59 -0.73
CA VAL A 252 -11.72 -4.14 -0.48
C VAL A 252 -10.63 -3.80 0.51
N VAL A 253 -9.71 -2.93 0.10
CA VAL A 253 -8.65 -2.37 0.93
C VAL A 253 -9.00 -0.91 1.23
N PRO A 254 -9.32 -0.54 2.47
CA PRO A 254 -9.53 0.86 2.80
C PRO A 254 -8.21 1.60 2.84
N PHE A 255 -8.12 2.68 2.05
CA PHE A 255 -7.06 3.67 2.08
C PHE A 255 -7.58 4.96 2.71
N PHE A 256 -6.69 5.65 3.39
CA PHE A 256 -6.98 6.95 4.00
C PHE A 256 -6.02 7.98 3.43
N VAL A 257 -6.58 9.02 2.84
CA VAL A 257 -5.83 10.17 2.35
C VAL A 257 -5.86 11.22 3.44
N THR A 258 -4.71 11.44 4.06
CA THR A 258 -4.52 12.49 5.07
C THR A 258 -3.73 13.62 4.43
N VAL A 259 -4.24 14.83 4.51
CA VAL A 259 -3.63 16.06 3.98
C VAL A 259 -3.53 17.09 5.10
N CYS A 260 -2.45 17.85 5.13
CA CYS A 260 -2.21 18.89 6.13
C CYS A 260 -1.35 20.01 5.56
N SER A 261 -1.41 21.16 6.21
CA SER A 261 -0.60 22.34 5.89
C SER A 261 0.66 22.38 6.73
N VAL A 262 1.75 22.85 6.13
CA VAL A 262 2.99 23.20 6.84
C VAL A 262 2.79 24.61 7.42
N PRO A 263 2.96 24.80 8.74
CA PRO A 263 2.88 26.13 9.37
C PRO A 263 3.94 27.09 8.81
N GLU A 264 3.57 28.38 8.63
CA GLU A 264 4.50 29.45 8.23
C GLU A 264 5.65 29.66 9.25
#